data_4c5ea71e56cd4dba4ad7365f62ed0fef
#
_entry.id   4c5ea71e56cd4dba4ad7365f62ed0fef
#
_cell.length_a   1.000
_cell.length_b   1.000
_cell.length_c   1.000
_cell.angle_alpha   90.00
_cell.angle_beta   90.00
_cell.angle_gamma   90.00
#
_symmetry.space_group_name_H-M   'P 1'
#
loop_
_entity.id
_entity.type
_entity.pdbx_description
1 polymer ?
#
loop_
_entity_poly.entity_id
_entity_poly.type
_entity_poly.pdbx_seq_one_letter_code
_entity_poly.pdbx_strand_id
1 'polypeptide(L)'
;MKLRESNIQKLDRGVYDVLIIGGGINGAVAAAALSGKGASVALIDQRDFAGFTSQQSSNLAWGGIKYLESHDYALVRKLCLSRNHLIDSYPSRVQEIRFLSTIEKGFRFHPWFLWAGTWVYWLFGNGFTKIPRLLFKRAINREEPAINTQNAAGGFEYSDAYLHDNDSRFVFQFVRSAMDRGGIAANYVESLGARRDGDLWITQARDVIDGKTLDIRSKVLINAAGPFVDEHNQRTGEQTEHHHLFSKGIHLIVDRKSIV
;
A
#
# COMPACT_ATOMS: atom_id res chain seq x y z
N MET A 1 -1.68 -32.97 4.32
CA MET A 1 -2.27 -31.80 5.00
C MET A 1 -1.97 -30.57 4.15
N LYS A 2 -2.96 -29.73 3.87
CA LYS A 2 -2.75 -28.50 3.11
C LYS A 2 -1.98 -27.48 3.96
N LEU A 3 -1.22 -26.59 3.33
CA LEU A 3 -0.36 -25.61 4.03
C LEU A 3 -1.16 -24.76 5.05
N ARG A 4 -2.33 -24.25 4.65
CA ARG A 4 -3.20 -23.46 5.52
C ARG A 4 -3.62 -24.23 6.79
N GLU A 5 -4.05 -25.47 6.64
CA GLU A 5 -4.45 -26.34 7.76
C GLU A 5 -3.28 -26.55 8.74
N SER A 6 -2.08 -26.78 8.21
CA SER A 6 -0.86 -26.86 9.02
C SER A 6 -0.58 -25.57 9.77
N ASN A 7 -0.74 -24.43 9.11
CA ASN A 7 -0.52 -23.13 9.73
C ASN A 7 -1.54 -22.84 10.84
N ILE A 8 -2.82 -23.16 10.66
CA ILE A 8 -3.84 -23.01 11.71
C ILE A 8 -3.50 -23.86 12.94
N GLN A 9 -3.07 -25.12 12.75
CA GLN A 9 -2.65 -25.95 13.88
C GLN A 9 -1.43 -25.37 14.61
N LYS A 10 -0.48 -24.75 13.89
CA LYS A 10 0.67 -24.09 14.51
C LYS A 10 0.24 -22.83 15.26
N LEU A 11 -0.69 -22.04 14.71
CA LEU A 11 -1.23 -20.85 15.37
C LEU A 11 -1.84 -21.18 16.74
N ASP A 12 -2.61 -22.25 16.83
CA ASP A 12 -3.28 -22.69 18.05
C ASP A 12 -2.31 -23.19 19.14
N ARG A 13 -1.19 -23.81 18.72
CA ARG A 13 -0.25 -24.46 19.65
C ARG A 13 0.96 -23.61 20.01
N GLY A 14 1.29 -22.62 19.17
CA GLY A 14 2.51 -21.82 19.29
C GLY A 14 2.41 -20.66 20.26
N VAL A 15 3.57 -20.15 20.66
CA VAL A 15 3.73 -18.83 21.27
C VAL A 15 4.63 -18.03 20.36
N TYR A 16 4.20 -16.85 19.98
CA TYR A 16 4.87 -15.98 19.00
C TYR A 16 5.48 -14.75 19.67
N ASP A 17 6.59 -14.26 19.14
CA ASP A 17 7.08 -12.95 19.57
C ASP A 17 6.10 -11.87 19.14
N VAL A 18 5.52 -12.01 17.92
CA VAL A 18 4.58 -11.03 17.37
C VAL A 18 3.43 -11.73 16.66
N LEU A 19 2.20 -11.34 16.99
CA LEU A 19 1.01 -11.59 16.17
C LEU A 19 0.64 -10.31 15.45
N ILE A 20 0.39 -10.42 14.14
CA ILE A 20 -0.04 -9.34 13.28
C ILE A 20 -1.46 -9.63 12.78
N ILE A 21 -2.37 -8.70 12.99
CA ILE A 21 -3.76 -8.78 12.52
C ILE A 21 -3.93 -7.90 11.28
N GLY A 22 -4.23 -8.54 10.15
CA GLY A 22 -4.38 -7.91 8.85
C GLY A 22 -3.20 -8.17 7.92
N GLY A 23 -3.46 -8.89 6.83
CA GLY A 23 -2.51 -9.25 5.77
C GLY A 23 -2.52 -8.29 4.57
N GLY A 24 -2.87 -7.01 4.80
CA GLY A 24 -2.65 -5.93 3.85
C GLY A 24 -1.19 -5.52 3.76
N ILE A 25 -0.87 -4.46 2.99
CA ILE A 25 0.52 -4.03 2.76
C ILE A 25 1.29 -3.79 4.06
N ASN A 26 0.70 -3.13 5.05
CA ASN A 26 1.37 -2.82 6.31
C ASN A 26 1.70 -4.08 7.11
N GLY A 27 0.72 -4.98 7.28
CA GLY A 27 0.95 -6.23 8.02
C GLY A 27 1.89 -7.19 7.31
N ALA A 28 1.78 -7.31 5.98
CA ALA A 28 2.66 -8.16 5.17
C ALA A 28 4.12 -7.69 5.23
N VAL A 29 4.38 -6.38 5.08
CA VAL A 29 5.73 -5.80 5.18
C VAL A 29 6.29 -5.96 6.59
N ALA A 30 5.47 -5.70 7.64
CA ALA A 30 5.88 -5.91 9.02
C ALA A 30 6.25 -7.37 9.30
N ALA A 31 5.43 -8.31 8.82
CA ALA A 31 5.71 -9.74 8.95
C ALA A 31 7.04 -10.13 8.28
N ALA A 32 7.27 -9.68 7.04
CA ALA A 32 8.51 -9.95 6.31
C ALA A 32 9.75 -9.36 7.01
N ALA A 33 9.64 -8.12 7.49
CA ALA A 33 10.73 -7.42 8.16
C ALA A 33 11.09 -8.08 9.50
N LEU A 34 10.09 -8.42 10.31
CA LEU A 34 10.30 -9.03 11.62
C LEU A 34 10.82 -10.47 11.51
N SER A 35 10.23 -11.28 10.62
CA SER A 35 10.74 -12.64 10.34
C SER A 35 12.17 -12.59 9.77
N GLY A 36 12.50 -11.58 8.95
CA GLY A 36 13.86 -11.36 8.44
C GLY A 36 14.89 -11.02 9.53
N LYS A 37 14.43 -10.55 10.70
CA LYS A 37 15.26 -10.29 11.89
C LYS A 37 15.26 -11.45 12.88
N GLY A 38 14.63 -12.57 12.54
CA GLY A 38 14.61 -13.77 13.36
C GLY A 38 13.49 -13.83 14.43
N ALA A 39 12.54 -12.88 14.40
CA ALA A 39 11.39 -12.96 15.28
C ALA A 39 10.43 -14.08 14.85
N SER A 40 9.83 -14.78 15.83
CA SER A 40 8.74 -15.71 15.61
C SER A 40 7.45 -14.93 15.34
N VAL A 41 6.98 -14.90 14.09
CA VAL A 41 5.86 -14.07 13.64
C VAL A 41 4.69 -14.92 13.22
N ALA A 42 3.49 -14.56 13.71
CA ALA A 42 2.21 -15.02 13.21
C ALA A 42 1.48 -13.87 12.48
N LEU A 43 0.84 -14.15 11.36
CA LEU A 43 0.03 -13.22 10.59
C LEU A 43 -1.33 -13.85 10.28
N ILE A 44 -2.41 -13.17 10.61
CA ILE A 44 -3.77 -13.60 10.25
C ILE A 44 -4.52 -12.52 9.48
N ASP A 45 -5.40 -12.93 8.58
CA ASP A 45 -6.32 -12.05 7.86
C ASP A 45 -7.71 -12.69 7.79
N GLN A 46 -8.76 -11.92 8.02
CA GLN A 46 -10.15 -12.39 7.99
C GLN A 46 -10.63 -12.77 6.59
N ARG A 47 -9.98 -12.29 5.54
CA ARG A 47 -10.23 -12.62 4.12
C ARG A 47 -8.96 -13.12 3.46
N ASP A 48 -8.90 -13.00 2.15
CA ASP A 48 -7.66 -13.26 1.44
C ASP A 48 -6.62 -12.15 1.74
N PHE A 49 -5.35 -12.49 1.66
CA PHE A 49 -4.28 -11.50 1.83
C PHE A 49 -4.44 -10.38 0.80
N ALA A 50 -4.23 -9.16 1.26
CA ALA A 50 -4.49 -7.93 0.49
C ALA A 50 -5.97 -7.70 0.08
N GLY A 51 -6.92 -8.45 0.61
CA GLY A 51 -8.32 -8.51 0.15
C GLY A 51 -9.18 -7.25 0.35
N PHE A 52 -8.63 -6.15 0.86
CA PHE A 52 -9.31 -4.87 1.06
C PHE A 52 -8.60 -3.72 0.34
N THR A 53 -8.25 -2.64 1.02
CA THR A 53 -7.64 -1.44 0.45
C THR A 53 -6.40 -1.75 -0.39
N SER A 54 -5.57 -2.71 0.03
CA SER A 54 -4.35 -3.09 -0.69
C SER A 54 -4.61 -3.74 -2.05
N GLN A 55 -5.81 -4.28 -2.30
CA GLN A 55 -6.22 -4.81 -3.60
C GLN A 55 -6.87 -3.74 -4.48
N GLN A 56 -7.42 -2.70 -3.87
CA GLN A 56 -8.26 -1.70 -4.53
C GLN A 56 -7.52 -0.37 -4.73
N SER A 57 -6.21 -0.40 -4.82
CA SER A 57 -5.39 0.78 -5.08
C SER A 57 -5.26 1.02 -6.59
N SER A 58 -4.62 2.12 -6.95
CA SER A 58 -4.34 2.47 -8.35
C SER A 58 -3.09 1.79 -8.93
N ASN A 59 -2.52 0.82 -8.25
CA ASN A 59 -1.24 0.18 -8.58
C ASN A 59 -0.07 1.16 -8.65
N LEU A 60 -0.12 2.26 -7.91
CA LEU A 60 0.89 3.31 -7.93
C LEU A 60 1.70 3.36 -6.63
N ALA A 61 3.01 3.44 -6.75
CA ALA A 61 3.90 3.82 -5.65
C ALA A 61 4.28 5.30 -5.84
N TRP A 62 3.54 6.16 -5.14
CA TRP A 62 3.54 7.59 -5.35
C TRP A 62 4.60 8.31 -4.50
N GLY A 63 5.36 9.20 -5.12
CA GLY A 63 6.36 10.02 -4.44
C GLY A 63 5.82 11.27 -3.73
N GLY A 64 4.49 11.47 -3.73
CA GLY A 64 3.85 12.50 -2.92
C GLY A 64 3.88 13.93 -3.47
N ILE A 65 3.90 14.12 -4.79
CA ILE A 65 3.99 15.45 -5.43
C ILE A 65 2.94 16.45 -4.89
N LYS A 66 1.75 15.99 -4.49
CA LYS A 66 0.69 16.84 -3.96
C LYS A 66 1.08 17.52 -2.63
N TYR A 67 1.95 16.90 -1.83
CA TYR A 67 2.41 17.47 -0.57
C TYR A 67 3.37 18.66 -0.76
N LEU A 68 3.78 18.97 -1.99
CA LEU A 68 4.45 20.24 -2.28
C LEU A 68 3.53 21.44 -2.01
N GLU A 69 2.22 21.31 -2.18
CA GLU A 69 1.24 22.36 -1.86
C GLU A 69 1.17 22.66 -0.36
N SER A 70 1.33 21.65 0.50
CA SER A 70 1.36 21.80 1.96
C SER A 70 2.75 22.12 2.50
N HIS A 71 3.75 22.33 1.62
CA HIS A 71 5.14 22.64 1.96
C HIS A 71 5.84 21.55 2.80
N ASP A 72 5.36 20.31 2.74
CA ASP A 72 5.96 19.16 3.44
C ASP A 72 7.11 18.56 2.60
N TYR A 73 8.15 19.36 2.37
CA TYR A 73 9.28 19.00 1.52
C TYR A 73 10.06 17.79 2.04
N ALA A 74 10.16 17.65 3.37
CA ALA A 74 10.84 16.52 3.98
C ALA A 74 10.13 15.20 3.68
N LEU A 75 8.80 15.18 3.77
CA LEU A 75 7.98 14.02 3.42
C LEU A 75 8.10 13.70 1.94
N VAL A 76 7.98 14.70 1.04
CA VAL A 76 8.11 14.49 -0.41
C VAL A 76 9.46 13.88 -0.75
N ARG A 77 10.56 14.41 -0.20
CA ARG A 77 11.89 13.85 -0.40
C ARG A 77 11.96 12.37 0.06
N LYS A 78 11.46 12.07 1.25
CA LYS A 78 11.42 10.70 1.78
C LYS A 78 10.63 9.75 0.87
N LEU A 79 9.46 10.18 0.39
CA LEU A 79 8.60 9.38 -0.48
C LEU A 79 9.24 9.17 -1.86
N CYS A 80 9.86 10.20 -2.45
CA CYS A 80 10.61 10.08 -3.72
C CYS A 80 11.75 9.06 -3.61
N LEU A 81 12.54 9.11 -2.54
CA LEU A 81 13.64 8.17 -2.34
C LEU A 81 13.13 6.74 -2.09
N SER A 82 12.04 6.59 -1.33
CA SER A 82 11.39 5.29 -1.11
C SER A 82 10.87 4.71 -2.41
N ARG A 83 10.23 5.52 -3.27
CA ARG A 83 9.78 5.12 -4.60
C ARG A 83 10.95 4.65 -5.47
N ASN A 84 12.05 5.40 -5.51
CA ASN A 84 13.24 5.03 -6.28
C ASN A 84 13.80 3.70 -5.80
N HIS A 85 13.88 3.51 -4.48
CA HIS A 85 14.33 2.25 -3.87
C HIS A 85 13.42 1.07 -4.24
N LEU A 86 12.10 1.28 -4.35
CA LEU A 86 11.19 0.24 -4.81
C LEU A 86 11.46 -0.15 -6.28
N ILE A 87 11.69 0.82 -7.16
CA ILE A 87 12.04 0.56 -8.57
C ILE A 87 13.34 -0.25 -8.68
N ASP A 88 14.37 0.13 -7.93
CA ASP A 88 15.66 -0.57 -7.92
C ASP A 88 15.58 -1.97 -7.31
N SER A 89 14.83 -2.12 -6.21
CA SER A 89 14.75 -3.39 -5.48
C SER A 89 13.83 -4.41 -6.15
N TYR A 90 12.85 -3.96 -6.92
CA TYR A 90 11.84 -4.81 -7.55
C TYR A 90 11.64 -4.48 -9.04
N PRO A 91 12.69 -4.44 -9.88
CA PRO A 91 12.62 -3.92 -11.25
C PRO A 91 11.67 -4.70 -12.18
N SER A 92 11.41 -5.98 -11.89
CA SER A 92 10.44 -6.80 -12.62
C SER A 92 8.98 -6.49 -12.27
N ARG A 93 8.71 -5.71 -11.23
CA ARG A 93 7.37 -5.48 -10.70
C ARG A 93 7.01 -4.03 -10.50
N VAL A 94 8.00 -3.21 -10.19
CA VAL A 94 7.83 -1.78 -9.98
C VAL A 94 8.58 -1.06 -11.09
N GLN A 95 7.86 -0.35 -11.92
CA GLN A 95 8.40 0.33 -13.09
C GLN A 95 8.05 1.81 -13.06
N GLU A 96 8.86 2.63 -13.71
CA GLU A 96 8.55 4.03 -13.93
C GLU A 96 7.33 4.18 -14.85
N ILE A 97 6.39 5.02 -14.46
CA ILE A 97 5.25 5.43 -15.30
C ILE A 97 5.24 6.95 -15.48
N ARG A 98 4.85 7.40 -16.66
CA ARG A 98 4.68 8.83 -16.97
C ARG A 98 3.24 9.25 -16.70
N PHE A 99 3.10 10.37 -16.02
CA PHE A 99 1.83 11.08 -15.80
C PHE A 99 1.79 12.32 -16.67
N LEU A 100 0.77 12.42 -17.49
CA LEU A 100 0.46 13.63 -18.24
C LEU A 100 -0.71 14.34 -17.55
N SER A 101 -0.52 15.60 -17.18
CA SER A 101 -1.54 16.43 -16.57
C SER A 101 -1.83 17.62 -17.46
N THR A 102 -3.09 17.79 -17.83
CA THR A 102 -3.57 18.97 -18.57
C THR A 102 -4.12 20.00 -17.60
N ILE A 103 -3.84 21.27 -17.87
CA ILE A 103 -4.31 22.40 -17.08
C ILE A 103 -5.28 23.21 -17.91
N GLU A 104 -6.48 23.40 -17.42
CA GLU A 104 -7.50 24.20 -18.07
C GLU A 104 -7.22 25.70 -17.97
N LYS A 105 -7.74 26.46 -18.96
CA LYS A 105 -7.72 27.92 -18.89
C LYS A 105 -8.52 28.41 -17.70
N GLY A 106 -7.94 29.36 -16.95
CA GLY A 106 -8.57 29.88 -15.73
C GLY A 106 -8.27 29.08 -14.46
N PHE A 107 -7.48 27.98 -14.55
CA PHE A 107 -7.01 27.31 -13.36
C PHE A 107 -6.09 28.24 -12.54
N ARG A 108 -6.12 28.12 -11.19
CA ARG A 108 -5.38 29.00 -10.26
C ARG A 108 -3.87 29.10 -10.51
N PHE A 109 -3.28 28.07 -11.10
CA PHE A 109 -1.86 28.02 -11.43
C PHE A 109 -1.64 27.83 -12.91
N HIS A 110 -0.70 28.58 -13.48
CA HIS A 110 -0.30 28.43 -14.88
C HIS A 110 0.49 27.12 -15.10
N PRO A 111 0.38 26.44 -16.27
CA PRO A 111 1.09 25.19 -16.55
C PRO A 111 2.60 25.21 -16.29
N TRP A 112 3.28 26.33 -16.62
CA TRP A 112 4.72 26.44 -16.39
C TRP A 112 5.09 26.45 -14.91
N PHE A 113 4.24 27.02 -14.02
CA PHE A 113 4.48 27.03 -12.58
C PHE A 113 4.38 25.63 -12.00
N LEU A 114 3.37 24.88 -12.40
CA LEU A 114 3.21 23.49 -11.99
C LEU A 114 4.33 22.59 -12.53
N TRP A 115 4.74 22.84 -13.79
CA TRP A 115 5.91 22.18 -14.36
C TRP A 115 7.20 22.47 -13.57
N ALA A 116 7.43 23.73 -13.15
CA ALA A 116 8.55 24.07 -12.29
C ALA A 116 8.50 23.29 -10.95
N GLY A 117 7.31 23.09 -10.39
CA GLY A 117 7.09 22.22 -9.24
C GLY A 117 7.49 20.76 -9.50
N THR A 118 7.28 20.24 -10.71
CA THR A 118 7.73 18.87 -11.06
C THR A 118 9.26 18.75 -11.14
N TRP A 119 9.98 19.83 -11.44
CA TRP A 119 11.45 19.85 -11.37
C TRP A 119 11.94 19.75 -9.93
N VAL A 120 11.30 20.48 -8.99
CA VAL A 120 11.60 20.33 -7.56
C VAL A 120 11.37 18.89 -7.10
N TYR A 121 10.24 18.31 -7.53
CA TYR A 121 9.92 16.92 -7.25
C TYR A 121 10.96 15.94 -7.79
N TRP A 122 11.42 16.13 -9.03
CA TRP A 122 12.47 15.34 -9.67
C TRP A 122 13.81 15.45 -8.94
N LEU A 123 14.20 16.68 -8.52
CA LEU A 123 15.41 16.92 -7.73
C LEU A 123 15.32 16.23 -6.36
N PHE A 124 14.16 16.23 -5.70
CA PHE A 124 13.96 15.49 -4.45
C PHE A 124 14.12 13.99 -4.63
N GLY A 125 13.86 13.47 -5.81
CA GLY A 125 14.15 12.10 -6.22
C GLY A 125 15.59 11.88 -6.72
N ASN A 126 16.51 12.82 -6.50
CA ASN A 126 17.90 12.79 -6.96
C ASN A 126 18.05 12.60 -8.49
N GLY A 127 17.08 13.07 -9.29
CA GLY A 127 17.11 12.92 -10.73
C GLY A 127 16.95 11.49 -11.25
N PHE A 128 16.46 10.59 -10.45
CA PHE A 128 16.41 9.15 -10.74
C PHE A 128 15.47 8.80 -11.91
N THR A 129 14.31 9.45 -11.96
CA THR A 129 13.30 9.22 -13.00
C THR A 129 13.56 10.09 -14.24
N LYS A 130 12.82 9.85 -15.33
CA LYS A 130 12.87 10.71 -16.52
C LYS A 130 12.56 12.16 -16.18
N ILE A 131 13.23 13.09 -16.86
CA ILE A 131 13.06 14.53 -16.66
C ILE A 131 11.61 14.97 -16.92
N PRO A 132 11.10 15.94 -16.15
CA PRO A 132 9.79 16.54 -16.40
C PRO A 132 9.74 17.29 -17.73
N ARG A 133 8.59 17.26 -18.41
CA ARG A 133 8.38 17.97 -19.67
C ARG A 133 7.23 18.96 -19.53
N LEU A 134 7.42 20.16 -20.07
CA LEU A 134 6.33 21.09 -20.32
C LEU A 134 5.68 20.75 -21.68
N LEU A 135 4.38 20.65 -21.71
CA LEU A 135 3.63 20.24 -22.90
C LEU A 135 2.69 21.36 -23.35
N PHE A 136 2.86 21.78 -24.59
CA PHE A 136 1.92 22.67 -25.24
C PHE A 136 0.76 21.86 -25.84
N LYS A 137 -0.39 22.51 -26.02
CA LYS A 137 -1.62 21.91 -26.56
C LYS A 137 -1.39 21.04 -27.80
N ARG A 138 -0.55 21.52 -28.75
CA ARG A 138 -0.22 20.73 -29.96
C ARG A 138 0.50 19.43 -29.68
N ALA A 139 1.41 19.45 -28.71
CA ALA A 139 2.12 18.25 -28.30
C ALA A 139 1.20 17.25 -27.61
N ILE A 140 0.33 17.72 -26.71
CA ILE A 140 -0.67 16.88 -26.04
C ILE A 140 -1.58 16.20 -27.08
N ASN A 141 -2.15 16.96 -28.03
CA ASN A 141 -3.02 16.40 -29.07
C ASN A 141 -2.33 15.36 -29.95
N ARG A 142 -1.03 15.50 -30.18
CA ARG A 142 -0.26 14.54 -30.97
C ARG A 142 0.09 13.28 -30.19
N GLU A 143 0.50 13.43 -28.93
CA GLU A 143 1.02 12.35 -28.11
C GLU A 143 -0.11 11.58 -27.41
N GLU A 144 -1.18 12.27 -27.02
CA GLU A 144 -2.35 11.70 -26.32
C GLU A 144 -3.67 12.24 -26.93
N PRO A 145 -4.06 11.77 -28.11
CA PRO A 145 -5.25 12.25 -28.82
C PRO A 145 -6.57 11.99 -28.08
N ALA A 146 -6.59 11.05 -27.13
CA ALA A 146 -7.74 10.79 -26.26
C ALA A 146 -8.06 11.95 -25.30
N ILE A 147 -7.11 12.86 -25.07
CA ILE A 147 -7.31 13.99 -24.16
C ILE A 147 -8.00 15.13 -24.87
N ASN A 148 -9.16 15.55 -24.35
CA ASN A 148 -9.81 16.77 -24.84
C ASN A 148 -9.03 18.01 -24.42
N THR A 149 -8.44 18.70 -25.39
CA THR A 149 -7.63 19.90 -25.14
C THR A 149 -8.33 21.21 -25.52
N GLN A 150 -9.62 21.21 -25.82
CA GLN A 150 -10.34 22.44 -26.28
C GLN A 150 -10.14 23.59 -25.30
N ASN A 151 -10.30 23.32 -24.01
CA ASN A 151 -10.13 24.30 -22.93
C ASN A 151 -8.76 24.27 -22.26
N ALA A 152 -7.78 23.53 -22.78
CA ALA A 152 -6.47 23.43 -22.17
C ALA A 152 -5.61 24.67 -22.39
N ALA A 153 -4.95 25.14 -21.34
CA ALA A 153 -3.89 26.16 -21.39
C ALA A 153 -2.53 25.53 -21.72
N GLY A 154 -2.36 24.24 -21.50
CA GLY A 154 -1.16 23.44 -21.67
C GLY A 154 -1.17 22.29 -20.67
N GLY A 155 0.01 21.69 -20.43
CA GLY A 155 0.15 20.61 -19.48
C GLY A 155 1.62 20.36 -19.14
N PHE A 156 1.83 19.37 -18.34
CA PHE A 156 3.16 18.90 -17.97
C PHE A 156 3.17 17.39 -17.80
N GLU A 157 4.34 16.82 -17.88
CA GLU A 157 4.57 15.40 -17.69
C GLU A 157 5.64 15.17 -16.66
N TYR A 158 5.40 14.23 -15.76
CA TYR A 158 6.35 13.82 -14.70
C TYR A 158 6.26 12.30 -14.49
N SER A 159 7.10 11.76 -13.65
CA SER A 159 7.15 10.31 -13.41
C SER A 159 6.90 9.94 -11.96
N ASP A 160 6.23 8.80 -11.81
CA ASP A 160 6.14 8.04 -10.57
C ASP A 160 6.35 6.55 -10.83
N ALA A 161 6.04 5.69 -9.88
CA ALA A 161 6.18 4.25 -10.03
C ALA A 161 4.83 3.53 -10.14
N TYR A 162 4.82 2.47 -10.90
CA TYR A 162 3.66 1.63 -11.16
C TYR A 162 3.98 0.17 -10.85
N LEU A 163 3.07 -0.49 -10.16
CA LEU A 163 3.12 -1.92 -9.87
C LEU A 163 2.56 -2.68 -11.07
N HIS A 164 3.44 -3.17 -11.93
CA HIS A 164 3.12 -3.72 -13.26
C HIS A 164 2.15 -4.89 -13.20
N ASP A 165 2.27 -5.73 -12.19
CA ASP A 165 1.53 -6.97 -12.14
C ASP A 165 0.19 -6.82 -11.39
N ASN A 166 0.21 -6.25 -10.21
CA ASN A 166 -0.96 -5.93 -9.38
C ASN A 166 -0.51 -5.71 -7.93
N ASP A 167 -1.20 -4.84 -7.22
CA ASP A 167 -0.94 -4.55 -5.81
C ASP A 167 -1.02 -5.78 -4.92
N SER A 168 -2.06 -6.59 -5.07
CA SER A 168 -2.28 -7.77 -4.22
C SER A 168 -1.14 -8.77 -4.34
N ARG A 169 -0.62 -8.96 -5.55
CA ARG A 169 0.49 -9.87 -5.79
C ARG A 169 1.78 -9.34 -5.18
N PHE A 170 1.99 -8.03 -5.23
CA PHE A 170 3.12 -7.37 -4.58
C PHE A 170 3.06 -7.54 -3.06
N VAL A 171 1.89 -7.34 -2.45
CA VAL A 171 1.65 -7.58 -1.02
C VAL A 171 1.88 -9.05 -0.65
N PHE A 172 1.33 -9.97 -1.43
CA PHE A 172 1.45 -11.41 -1.16
C PHE A 172 2.90 -11.89 -1.17
N GLN A 173 3.81 -11.23 -1.90
CA GLN A 173 5.23 -11.56 -1.86
C GLN A 173 5.86 -11.31 -0.50
N PHE A 174 5.46 -10.25 0.20
CA PHE A 174 5.92 -10.02 1.56
C PHE A 174 5.40 -11.10 2.52
N VAL A 175 4.14 -11.54 2.35
CA VAL A 175 3.61 -12.68 3.10
C VAL A 175 4.45 -13.94 2.85
N ARG A 176 4.72 -14.25 1.58
CA ARG A 176 5.60 -15.38 1.22
C ARG A 176 6.99 -15.23 1.82
N SER A 177 7.59 -14.05 1.70
CA SER A 177 8.90 -13.76 2.27
C SER A 177 8.97 -13.98 3.79
N ALA A 178 7.88 -13.65 4.51
CA ALA A 178 7.76 -13.96 5.94
C ALA A 178 7.72 -15.47 6.18
N MET A 179 6.90 -16.19 5.38
CA MET A 179 6.77 -17.65 5.51
C MET A 179 8.06 -18.40 5.16
N ASP A 180 8.79 -17.96 4.12
CA ASP A 180 10.09 -18.53 3.72
C ASP A 180 11.15 -18.37 4.83
N ARG A 181 10.94 -17.44 5.79
CA ARG A 181 11.76 -17.21 6.97
C ARG A 181 11.18 -17.78 8.26
N GLY A 182 10.23 -18.70 8.15
CA GLY A 182 9.63 -19.40 9.29
C GLY A 182 8.43 -18.71 9.93
N GLY A 183 7.97 -17.59 9.41
CA GLY A 183 6.72 -16.95 9.82
C GLY A 183 5.51 -17.83 9.50
N ILE A 184 4.46 -17.76 10.32
CA ILE A 184 3.21 -18.49 10.11
C ILE A 184 2.14 -17.52 9.65
N ALA A 185 1.60 -17.73 8.45
CA ALA A 185 0.53 -16.89 7.90
C ALA A 185 -0.71 -17.73 7.56
N ALA A 186 -1.90 -17.24 7.94
CA ALA A 186 -3.16 -17.86 7.60
C ALA A 186 -4.20 -16.79 7.20
N ASN A 187 -4.77 -16.97 6.03
CA ASN A 187 -5.92 -16.20 5.56
C ASN A 187 -7.24 -16.87 6.00
N TYR A 188 -8.34 -16.12 5.92
CA TYR A 188 -9.66 -16.55 6.40
C TYR A 188 -9.64 -16.92 7.89
N VAL A 189 -8.86 -16.17 8.68
CA VAL A 189 -8.81 -16.25 10.14
C VAL A 189 -9.11 -14.87 10.70
N GLU A 190 -10.27 -14.71 11.33
CA GLU A 190 -10.74 -13.47 11.92
C GLU A 190 -10.31 -13.37 13.38
N SER A 191 -9.76 -12.23 13.79
CA SER A 191 -9.61 -11.91 15.20
C SER A 191 -10.94 -11.43 15.78
N LEU A 192 -11.40 -12.10 16.82
CA LEU A 192 -12.61 -11.73 17.57
C LEU A 192 -12.32 -10.72 18.68
N GLY A 193 -11.05 -10.55 19.04
CA GLY A 193 -10.55 -9.67 20.08
C GLY A 193 -9.34 -10.28 20.77
N ALA A 194 -8.69 -9.52 21.64
CA ALA A 194 -7.54 -9.99 22.41
C ALA A 194 -7.59 -9.45 23.83
N ARG A 195 -6.99 -10.18 24.76
CA ARG A 195 -6.83 -9.78 26.17
C ARG A 195 -5.41 -10.06 26.64
N ARG A 196 -4.97 -9.34 27.65
CA ARG A 196 -3.72 -9.65 28.35
C ARG A 196 -3.91 -10.81 29.34
N ASP A 197 -2.90 -11.67 29.36
CA ASP A 197 -2.77 -12.75 30.33
C ASP A 197 -1.28 -12.84 30.75
N GLY A 198 -0.94 -12.17 31.83
CA GLY A 198 0.45 -11.93 32.23
C GLY A 198 1.20 -11.14 31.14
N ASP A 199 2.33 -11.69 30.72
CA ASP A 199 3.18 -11.06 29.70
C ASP A 199 2.73 -11.33 28.25
N LEU A 200 1.67 -12.10 28.07
CA LEU A 200 1.19 -12.51 26.77
C LEU A 200 -0.14 -11.81 26.38
N TRP A 201 -0.31 -11.60 25.11
CA TRP A 201 -1.60 -11.40 24.49
C TRP A 201 -2.21 -12.76 24.14
N ILE A 202 -3.46 -12.97 24.51
CA ILE A 202 -4.28 -14.10 24.08
C ILE A 202 -5.33 -13.52 23.10
N THR A 203 -5.14 -13.80 21.83
CA THR A 203 -6.07 -13.37 20.76
C THR A 203 -7.00 -14.52 20.43
N GLN A 204 -8.29 -14.34 20.70
CA GLN A 204 -9.31 -15.27 20.25
C GLN A 204 -9.54 -15.04 18.75
N ALA A 205 -9.38 -16.09 17.97
CA ALA A 205 -9.56 -16.05 16.54
C ALA A 205 -10.57 -17.12 16.08
N ARG A 206 -11.16 -16.92 14.91
CA ARG A 206 -12.10 -17.85 14.28
C ARG A 206 -11.63 -18.18 12.87
N ASP A 207 -11.52 -19.45 12.55
CA ASP A 207 -11.44 -19.90 11.15
C ASP A 207 -12.78 -19.64 10.47
N VAL A 208 -12.78 -18.72 9.48
CA VAL A 208 -14.00 -18.31 8.77
C VAL A 208 -14.55 -19.42 7.87
N ILE A 209 -13.71 -20.41 7.51
CA ILE A 209 -14.12 -21.49 6.58
C ILE A 209 -14.89 -22.58 7.32
N ASP A 210 -14.42 -23.01 8.50
CA ASP A 210 -15.04 -24.11 9.23
C ASP A 210 -15.72 -23.70 10.55
N GLY A 211 -15.59 -22.42 10.93
CA GLY A 211 -16.21 -21.83 12.09
C GLY A 211 -15.50 -22.13 13.43
N LYS A 212 -14.41 -22.90 13.41
CA LYS A 212 -13.68 -23.24 14.63
C LYS A 212 -12.95 -22.04 15.21
N THR A 213 -12.94 -21.98 16.54
CA THR A 213 -12.17 -20.98 17.29
C THR A 213 -10.83 -21.53 17.75
N LEU A 214 -9.85 -20.65 17.86
CA LEU A 214 -8.51 -20.93 18.36
C LEU A 214 -7.98 -19.74 19.17
N ASP A 215 -7.07 -19.99 20.10
CA ASP A 215 -6.40 -18.97 20.91
C ASP A 215 -4.94 -18.82 20.48
N ILE A 216 -4.59 -17.67 19.94
CA ILE A 216 -3.22 -17.38 19.50
C ILE A 216 -2.50 -16.58 20.59
N ARG A 217 -1.34 -17.08 21.03
CA ARG A 217 -0.54 -16.47 22.09
C ARG A 217 0.63 -15.71 21.50
N SER A 218 0.81 -14.44 21.91
CA SER A 218 1.94 -13.63 21.47
C SER A 218 2.42 -12.65 22.54
N LYS A 219 3.71 -12.29 22.51
CA LYS A 219 4.28 -11.25 23.40
C LYS A 219 3.83 -9.86 22.96
N VAL A 220 3.76 -9.63 21.66
CA VAL A 220 3.33 -8.36 21.04
C VAL A 220 2.18 -8.62 20.09
N LEU A 221 1.19 -7.72 20.11
CA LEU A 221 0.08 -7.69 19.17
C LEU A 221 0.20 -6.43 18.31
N ILE A 222 0.22 -6.60 16.98
CA ILE A 222 0.19 -5.50 16.01
C ILE A 222 -1.16 -5.49 15.33
N ASN A 223 -1.91 -4.41 15.53
CA ASN A 223 -3.13 -4.16 14.78
C ASN A 223 -2.80 -3.47 13.45
N ALA A 224 -2.81 -4.23 12.36
CA ALA A 224 -2.62 -3.78 10.97
C ALA A 224 -3.90 -4.00 10.14
N ALA A 225 -5.07 -3.99 10.79
CA ALA A 225 -6.37 -4.33 10.19
C ALA A 225 -6.90 -3.27 9.19
N GLY A 226 -6.09 -2.25 8.83
CA GLY A 226 -6.46 -1.25 7.83
C GLY A 226 -7.77 -0.54 8.18
N PRO A 227 -8.82 -0.62 7.32
CA PRO A 227 -10.10 0.06 7.61
C PRO A 227 -10.80 -0.41 8.89
N PHE A 228 -10.43 -1.56 9.43
CA PHE A 228 -11.04 -2.17 10.63
C PHE A 228 -10.22 -1.95 11.90
N VAL A 229 -9.18 -1.10 11.86
CA VAL A 229 -8.28 -0.91 13.01
C VAL A 229 -9.01 -0.37 14.23
N ASP A 230 -9.93 0.58 14.07
CA ASP A 230 -10.70 1.17 15.16
C ASP A 230 -11.67 0.17 15.79
N GLU A 231 -12.33 -0.64 14.95
CA GLU A 231 -13.21 -1.72 15.41
C GLU A 231 -12.43 -2.77 16.19
N HIS A 232 -11.25 -3.15 15.71
CA HIS A 232 -10.39 -4.12 16.42
C HIS A 232 -9.87 -3.54 17.74
N ASN A 233 -9.48 -2.26 17.79
CA ASN A 233 -9.08 -1.59 19.04
C ASN A 233 -10.22 -1.63 20.08
N GLN A 234 -11.46 -1.36 19.67
CA GLN A 234 -12.61 -1.49 20.57
C GLN A 234 -12.78 -2.91 21.12
N ARG A 235 -12.60 -3.94 20.30
CA ARG A 235 -12.67 -5.35 20.71
C ARG A 235 -11.55 -5.78 21.66
N THR A 236 -10.42 -5.06 21.66
CA THR A 236 -9.28 -5.30 22.56
C THR A 236 -9.26 -4.39 23.78
N GLY A 237 -10.21 -3.44 23.87
CA GLY A 237 -10.25 -2.43 24.93
C GLY A 237 -9.17 -1.35 24.81
N GLU A 238 -8.48 -1.26 23.67
CA GLU A 238 -7.46 -0.24 23.43
C GLU A 238 -8.10 1.07 22.96
N GLN A 239 -7.69 2.17 23.58
CA GLN A 239 -8.12 3.51 23.19
C GLN A 239 -7.03 4.24 22.43
N THR A 240 -7.39 4.86 21.30
CA THR A 240 -6.50 5.67 20.48
C THR A 240 -7.04 7.08 20.36
N GLU A 241 -6.15 8.07 20.35
CA GLU A 241 -6.52 9.49 20.18
C GLU A 241 -7.01 9.79 18.76
N HIS A 242 -6.62 8.97 17.78
CA HIS A 242 -6.93 9.16 16.38
C HIS A 242 -7.89 8.09 15.87
N HIS A 243 -8.87 8.50 15.09
CA HIS A 243 -9.82 7.63 14.42
C HIS A 243 -9.75 7.82 12.91
N HIS A 244 -10.10 6.77 12.15
CA HIS A 244 -10.13 6.84 10.70
C HIS A 244 -11.27 7.70 10.18
N LEU A 245 -10.93 8.68 9.33
CA LEU A 245 -11.89 9.37 8.49
C LEU A 245 -11.84 8.72 7.10
N PHE A 246 -12.92 8.03 6.74
CA PHE A 246 -12.99 7.33 5.47
C PHE A 246 -13.26 8.28 4.31
N SER A 247 -12.43 8.18 3.26
CA SER A 247 -12.73 8.75 1.95
C SER A 247 -12.74 7.62 0.91
N LYS A 248 -13.63 7.72 -0.07
CA LYS A 248 -13.73 6.75 -1.16
C LYS A 248 -13.27 7.38 -2.46
N GLY A 249 -12.22 6.83 -3.04
CA GLY A 249 -11.80 7.11 -4.42
C GLY A 249 -12.24 5.98 -5.36
N ILE A 250 -12.49 6.31 -6.61
CA ILE A 250 -12.71 5.34 -7.68
C ILE A 250 -11.72 5.61 -8.81
N HIS A 251 -11.26 4.54 -9.45
CA HIS A 251 -10.39 4.60 -10.62
C HIS A 251 -11.09 3.88 -11.78
N LEU A 252 -11.04 4.50 -12.96
CA LEU A 252 -11.51 3.88 -14.18
C LEU A 252 -10.30 3.44 -14.98
N ILE A 253 -10.25 2.15 -15.29
CA ILE A 253 -9.27 1.60 -16.22
C ILE A 253 -9.99 1.42 -17.54
N VAL A 254 -9.51 2.11 -18.59
CA VAL A 254 -10.08 2.05 -19.93
C VAL A 254 -9.03 1.59 -20.91
N ASP A 255 -9.43 0.73 -21.85
CA ASP A 255 -8.55 0.35 -22.95
C ASP A 255 -8.31 1.56 -23.84
N ARG A 256 -7.04 1.90 -24.07
CA ARG A 256 -6.63 3.00 -24.93
C ARG A 256 -7.26 2.91 -26.33
N LYS A 257 -7.42 1.69 -26.86
CA LYS A 257 -8.06 1.45 -28.18
C LYS A 257 -9.55 1.81 -28.21
N SER A 258 -10.21 1.88 -27.05
CA SER A 258 -11.63 2.20 -26.92
C SER A 258 -11.89 3.71 -26.83
N ILE A 259 -10.84 4.53 -26.76
CA ILE A 259 -10.93 5.98 -26.54
C ILE A 259 -10.57 6.77 -27.81
N VAL A 260 -9.96 6.12 -28.80
CA VAL A 260 -9.50 6.74 -30.06
C VAL A 260 -10.46 6.39 -31.20
#